data_35d6a65f975928d6e18c33cf5781461e
#
_entry.id   35d6a65f975928d6e18c33cf5781461e
#
_cell.length_a   1.000
_cell.length_b   1.000
_cell.length_c   1.000
_cell.angle_alpha   90.00
_cell.angle_beta   90.00
_cell.angle_gamma   90.00
#
_symmetry.space_group_name_H-M   'P 1'
#
loop_
_entity.id
_entity.type
_entity.pdbx_description
1 polymer ?
#
loop_
_entity_poly.entity_id
_entity_poly.type
_entity_poly.pdbx_seq_one_letter_code
_entity_poly.pdbx_strand_id
1 'polypeptide(L)'
;MADQDLSAELSNQGYQLVGRHSAVKTCYWTRQSLLNGRDCYKGRFYGIQSHRCVQMSPAIDSCNLHCRFCWRNQGWENDESMPEYDDPETLLDRSVDAQRRAISGFKGEAEVPEVRWEEARQPRHIAISLTGEPTLYPKMNRFLELCHQRGITTFLVTNGTNPDALRHLDPLPTQLYVLVTAPNEALFRRLTLPAHEDAWQRLGESLRIVRDLKTRRVVRHTLVQGWNLGWEDQYAELDSLARPDFIEPKGYVYMGKSRQRLSSAHVPTHEAIRTFARRLAARTDYRILDESPDSKVVLLGLREEGRFLPGLGPTAVAAA
;
A
#
# COMPACT_ATOMS: atom_id res chain seq x y z
N MET A 1 14.96 -9.62 -24.35
CA MET A 1 14.82 -8.21 -24.80
C MET A 1 13.78 -7.46 -23.96
N ALA A 2 12.61 -8.05 -23.65
CA ALA A 2 11.60 -7.39 -22.78
C ALA A 2 12.10 -7.04 -21.38
N ASP A 3 12.90 -7.88 -20.76
CA ASP A 3 13.48 -7.67 -19.41
C ASP A 3 14.43 -6.47 -19.31
N GLN A 4 15.23 -6.22 -20.34
CA GLN A 4 16.17 -5.07 -20.35
C GLN A 4 15.46 -3.73 -20.51
N ASP A 5 14.38 -3.70 -21.29
CA ASP A 5 13.56 -2.51 -21.50
C ASP A 5 12.78 -2.13 -20.22
N LEU A 6 12.21 -3.11 -19.52
CA LEU A 6 11.51 -2.88 -18.26
C LEU A 6 12.44 -2.38 -17.16
N SER A 7 13.62 -3.00 -17.04
CA SER A 7 14.65 -2.61 -16.07
C SER A 7 15.12 -1.16 -16.28
N ALA A 8 15.38 -0.77 -17.54
CA ALA A 8 15.75 0.59 -17.88
C ALA A 8 14.61 1.60 -17.58
N GLU A 9 13.38 1.25 -17.92
CA GLU A 9 12.21 2.11 -17.63
C GLU A 9 12.02 2.31 -16.13
N LEU A 10 12.11 1.25 -15.34
CA LEU A 10 11.99 1.31 -13.88
C LEU A 10 13.10 2.15 -13.26
N SER A 11 14.35 1.97 -13.72
CA SER A 11 15.50 2.75 -13.26
C SER A 11 15.32 4.24 -13.55
N ASN A 12 14.85 4.60 -14.75
CA ASN A 12 14.52 5.98 -15.12
C ASN A 12 13.38 6.58 -14.27
N GLN A 13 12.51 5.76 -13.75
CA GLN A 13 11.46 6.18 -12.80
C GLN A 13 11.96 6.24 -11.35
N GLY A 14 13.24 5.99 -11.08
CA GLY A 14 13.86 6.04 -9.76
C GLY A 14 13.61 4.78 -8.90
N TYR A 15 13.30 3.65 -9.54
CA TYR A 15 13.34 2.36 -8.86
C TYR A 15 14.79 1.89 -8.75
N GLN A 16 15.12 1.28 -7.63
CA GLN A 16 16.35 0.54 -7.44
C GLN A 16 16.01 -0.95 -7.42
N LEU A 17 16.43 -1.65 -8.46
CA LEU A 17 16.28 -3.10 -8.53
C LEU A 17 17.18 -3.74 -7.47
N VAL A 18 16.61 -4.64 -6.68
CA VAL A 18 17.32 -5.31 -5.58
C VAL A 18 17.41 -6.83 -5.80
N GLY A 19 16.77 -7.30 -6.85
CA GLY A 19 16.76 -8.67 -7.32
C GLY A 19 16.26 -8.74 -8.75
N ARG A 20 15.83 -9.93 -9.17
CA ARG A 20 15.29 -10.15 -10.54
C ARG A 20 13.90 -9.55 -10.70
N HIS A 21 13.05 -9.73 -9.69
CA HIS A 21 11.64 -9.29 -9.70
C HIS A 21 11.31 -8.38 -8.50
N SER A 22 12.33 -7.81 -7.88
CA SER A 22 12.18 -7.02 -6.66
C SER A 22 12.79 -5.64 -6.80
N ALA A 23 12.16 -4.63 -6.23
CA ALA A 23 12.67 -3.26 -6.24
C ALA A 23 12.29 -2.46 -5.00
N VAL A 24 13.09 -1.43 -4.74
CA VAL A 24 12.83 -0.37 -3.76
C VAL A 24 12.67 0.95 -4.51
N LYS A 25 11.81 1.82 -4.01
CA LYS A 25 11.73 3.19 -4.48
C LYS A 25 11.47 4.12 -3.30
N THR A 26 12.26 5.20 -3.20
CA THR A 26 12.03 6.21 -2.17
C THR A 26 10.65 6.83 -2.34
N CYS A 27 9.82 6.71 -1.32
CA CYS A 27 8.49 7.29 -1.29
C CYS A 27 8.57 8.83 -1.26
N TYR A 28 7.63 9.50 -1.92
CA TYR A 28 7.48 10.96 -1.82
C TYR A 28 7.47 11.44 -0.35
N TRP A 29 6.74 10.76 0.51
CA TRP A 29 6.63 11.13 1.92
C TRP A 29 7.89 10.87 2.74
N THR A 30 8.74 9.89 2.36
CA THR A 30 10.07 9.72 2.95
C THR A 30 10.91 10.97 2.71
N ARG A 31 10.88 11.51 1.47
CA ARG A 31 11.57 12.76 1.14
C ARG A 31 10.99 13.95 1.92
N GLN A 32 9.65 14.08 1.99
CA GLN A 32 9.00 15.16 2.75
C GLN A 32 9.32 15.08 4.24
N SER A 33 9.37 13.87 4.79
CA SER A 33 9.74 13.67 6.19
C SER A 33 11.19 14.04 6.47
N LEU A 34 12.11 13.76 5.55
CA LEU A 34 13.52 14.19 5.66
C LEU A 34 13.66 15.72 5.57
N LEU A 35 13.13 16.33 4.50
CA LEU A 35 13.33 17.75 4.20
C LEU A 35 12.49 18.67 5.10
N ASN A 36 11.22 18.33 5.31
CA ASN A 36 10.24 19.26 5.92
C ASN A 36 9.63 18.74 7.22
N GLY A 37 10.07 17.60 7.72
CA GLY A 37 9.46 16.98 8.90
C GLY A 37 8.02 16.48 8.71
N ARG A 38 7.50 16.46 7.46
CA ARG A 38 6.12 16.09 7.15
C ARG A 38 6.00 14.60 6.88
N ASP A 39 5.37 13.89 7.78
CA ASP A 39 5.10 12.46 7.61
C ASP A 39 3.90 12.19 6.70
N CYS A 40 3.83 10.97 6.15
CA CYS A 40 2.69 10.51 5.38
C CYS A 40 1.45 10.34 6.28
N TYR A 41 0.27 10.18 5.65
CA TYR A 41 -0.97 9.94 6.41
C TYR A 41 -0.88 8.71 7.34
N LYS A 42 -0.03 7.71 7.05
CA LYS A 42 0.19 6.58 7.97
C LYS A 42 0.95 7.00 9.24
N GLY A 43 1.81 8.01 9.16
CA GLY A 43 2.43 8.63 10.33
C GLY A 43 1.36 9.26 11.22
N ARG A 44 0.49 10.08 10.64
CA ARG A 44 -0.64 10.70 11.31
C ARG A 44 -1.62 9.68 11.89
N PHE A 45 -1.95 8.64 11.12
CA PHE A 45 -2.97 7.66 11.52
C PHE A 45 -2.44 6.60 12.48
N TYR A 46 -1.20 6.15 12.31
CA TYR A 46 -0.66 4.97 12.97
C TYR A 46 0.68 5.18 13.67
N GLY A 47 1.25 6.38 13.62
CA GLY A 47 2.52 6.72 14.24
C GLY A 47 3.77 6.32 13.45
N ILE A 48 3.66 6.05 12.14
CA ILE A 48 4.78 5.62 11.31
C ILE A 48 5.76 6.77 11.09
N GLN A 49 7.04 6.54 11.33
CA GLN A 49 8.12 7.45 10.99
C GLN A 49 8.46 7.33 9.49
N SER A 50 7.97 8.25 8.67
CA SER A 50 8.05 8.13 7.20
C SER A 50 9.48 8.14 6.67
N HIS A 51 10.41 8.86 7.32
CA HIS A 51 11.82 8.85 6.96
C HIS A 51 12.50 7.50 7.20
N ARG A 52 11.93 6.63 8.06
CA ARG A 52 12.42 5.28 8.37
C ARG A 52 11.64 4.17 7.65
N CYS A 53 10.84 4.54 6.63
CA CYS A 53 10.01 3.58 5.90
C CYS A 53 10.62 3.24 4.54
N VAL A 54 10.88 1.95 4.31
CA VAL A 54 11.26 1.40 3.00
C VAL A 54 10.00 1.06 2.23
N GLN A 55 9.84 1.59 1.03
CA GLN A 55 8.79 1.16 0.11
C GLN A 55 9.37 0.19 -0.92
N MET A 56 8.89 -1.04 -0.91
CA MET A 56 9.41 -2.10 -1.77
C MET A 56 8.30 -2.97 -2.36
N SER A 57 8.66 -3.76 -3.35
CA SER A 57 7.88 -4.89 -3.85
C SER A 57 8.78 -6.08 -4.17
N PRO A 58 8.38 -7.30 -3.79
CA PRO A 58 9.04 -8.53 -4.20
C PRO A 58 8.47 -9.10 -5.51
N ALA A 59 7.57 -8.37 -6.19
CA ALA A 59 6.82 -8.82 -7.37
C ALA A 59 6.55 -7.64 -8.30
N ILE A 60 7.63 -6.98 -8.80
CA ILE A 60 7.49 -5.73 -9.56
C ILE A 60 6.88 -5.91 -10.94
N ASP A 61 6.97 -7.09 -11.48
CA ASP A 61 6.59 -7.52 -12.81
C ASP A 61 5.40 -8.51 -12.81
N SER A 62 4.83 -8.81 -11.64
CA SER A 62 3.78 -9.81 -11.50
C SER A 62 2.57 -9.23 -10.77
N CYS A 63 1.42 -9.26 -11.44
CA CYS A 63 0.13 -8.85 -10.87
C CYS A 63 -1.00 -9.48 -11.68
N ASN A 64 -2.00 -9.99 -10.99
CA ASN A 64 -3.19 -10.59 -11.59
C ASN A 64 -4.35 -9.60 -11.82
N LEU A 65 -4.09 -8.29 -11.65
CA LEU A 65 -5.02 -7.20 -11.99
C LEU A 65 -4.31 -6.14 -12.86
N HIS A 66 -5.03 -5.60 -13.84
CA HIS A 66 -4.60 -4.46 -14.68
C HIS A 66 -5.41 -3.20 -14.38
N CYS A 67 -5.43 -2.77 -13.12
CA CYS A 67 -6.25 -1.66 -12.66
C CYS A 67 -6.02 -0.37 -13.47
N ARG A 68 -7.10 0.24 -13.98
CA ARG A 68 -7.04 1.49 -14.77
C ARG A 68 -6.41 2.64 -13.99
N PHE A 69 -6.62 2.69 -12.70
CA PHE A 69 -6.06 3.71 -11.80
C PHE A 69 -4.63 3.41 -11.33
N CYS A 70 -4.06 2.25 -11.65
CA CYS A 70 -2.69 1.92 -11.24
C CYS A 70 -1.70 2.83 -11.94
N TRP A 71 -0.90 3.55 -11.16
CA TRP A 71 0.10 4.49 -11.68
C TRP A 71 1.42 3.82 -12.08
N ARG A 72 1.55 2.54 -11.81
CA ARG A 72 2.71 1.72 -12.17
C ARG A 72 2.66 1.26 -13.62
N ASN A 73 3.81 0.83 -14.12
CA ASN A 73 3.87 0.11 -15.38
C ASN A 73 3.09 -1.21 -15.26
N GLN A 74 2.45 -1.60 -16.34
CA GLN A 74 1.66 -2.84 -16.47
C GLN A 74 1.99 -3.52 -17.81
N GLY A 75 3.22 -3.33 -18.28
CA GLY A 75 3.68 -3.85 -19.59
C GLY A 75 4.11 -5.32 -19.55
N TRP A 76 3.88 -6.03 -18.44
CA TRP A 76 4.11 -7.46 -18.32
C TRP A 76 2.87 -8.25 -18.67
N GLU A 77 3.06 -9.48 -19.11
CA GLU A 77 1.99 -10.44 -19.23
C GLU A 77 1.45 -10.80 -17.84
N ASN A 78 0.17 -11.23 -17.76
CA ASN A 78 -0.48 -11.67 -16.53
C ASN A 78 0.13 -13.00 -16.04
N ASP A 79 1.41 -13.05 -15.83
CA ASP A 79 2.06 -14.24 -15.32
C ASP A 79 2.05 -14.19 -13.78
N GLU A 80 1.25 -15.07 -13.19
CA GLU A 80 1.24 -15.34 -11.76
C GLU A 80 2.36 -16.27 -11.35
N SER A 81 3.05 -16.89 -12.30
CA SER A 81 4.19 -17.75 -12.03
C SER A 81 5.42 -16.90 -11.76
N MET A 82 6.05 -17.16 -10.63
CA MET A 82 7.41 -16.76 -10.34
C MET A 82 8.29 -18.01 -10.37
N PRO A 83 8.71 -18.49 -11.54
CA PRO A 83 9.50 -19.73 -11.66
C PRO A 83 10.84 -19.63 -10.93
N GLU A 84 11.37 -18.42 -10.83
CA GLU A 84 12.57 -18.10 -10.08
C GLU A 84 12.28 -16.88 -9.19
N TYR A 85 12.55 -16.98 -7.90
CA TYR A 85 12.33 -15.91 -6.93
C TYR A 85 13.61 -15.59 -6.17
N ASP A 86 13.72 -14.32 -5.79
CA ASP A 86 14.83 -13.83 -4.97
C ASP A 86 14.77 -14.45 -3.56
N ASP A 87 15.94 -14.80 -3.03
CA ASP A 87 16.05 -15.27 -1.65
C ASP A 87 15.62 -14.17 -0.67
N PRO A 88 14.74 -14.47 0.32
CA PRO A 88 14.16 -13.46 1.20
C PRO A 88 15.18 -12.71 2.06
N GLU A 89 16.26 -13.35 2.50
CA GLU A 89 17.30 -12.71 3.31
C GLU A 89 18.11 -11.73 2.46
N THR A 90 18.53 -12.18 1.28
CA THR A 90 19.20 -11.34 0.29
C THR A 90 18.31 -10.16 -0.12
N LEU A 91 17.03 -10.41 -0.34
CA LEU A 91 16.06 -9.38 -0.70
C LEU A 91 15.94 -8.32 0.39
N LEU A 92 15.84 -8.71 1.65
CA LEU A 92 15.75 -7.77 2.77
C LEU A 92 17.01 -6.92 2.90
N ASP A 93 18.20 -7.53 2.84
CA ASP A 93 19.47 -6.84 2.94
C ASP A 93 19.65 -5.82 1.82
N ARG A 94 19.43 -6.24 0.57
CA ARG A 94 19.51 -5.37 -0.60
C ARG A 94 18.48 -4.26 -0.57
N SER A 95 17.28 -4.50 -0.02
CA SER A 95 16.24 -3.48 0.12
C SER A 95 16.63 -2.40 1.11
N VAL A 96 17.22 -2.77 2.24
CA VAL A 96 17.74 -1.81 3.24
C VAL A 96 18.89 -1.00 2.64
N ASP A 97 19.80 -1.65 1.94
CA ASP A 97 20.96 -0.97 1.32
C ASP A 97 20.53 -0.07 0.14
N ALA A 98 19.55 -0.48 -0.65
CA ALA A 98 18.96 0.36 -1.68
C ALA A 98 18.33 1.62 -1.10
N GLN A 99 17.59 1.51 0.00
CA GLN A 99 17.03 2.67 0.71
C GLN A 99 18.15 3.60 1.21
N ARG A 100 19.20 3.05 1.83
CA ARG A 100 20.36 3.83 2.30
C ARG A 100 21.04 4.60 1.17
N ARG A 101 21.24 3.95 0.01
CA ARG A 101 21.79 4.62 -1.18
C ARG A 101 20.85 5.71 -1.68
N ALA A 102 19.55 5.44 -1.74
CA ALA A 102 18.55 6.39 -2.24
C ALA A 102 18.45 7.67 -1.42
N ILE A 103 18.74 7.59 -0.12
CA ILE A 103 18.70 8.76 0.79
C ILE A 103 20.09 9.39 1.02
N SER A 104 21.16 8.83 0.44
CA SER A 104 22.53 9.31 0.72
C SER A 104 22.74 10.79 0.35
N GLY A 105 22.12 11.26 -0.74
CA GLY A 105 22.21 12.65 -1.19
C GLY A 105 21.61 13.66 -0.22
N PHE A 106 20.73 13.23 0.69
CA PHE A 106 20.11 14.14 1.68
C PHE A 106 21.05 14.52 2.84
N LYS A 107 22.21 13.87 2.99
CA LYS A 107 23.16 14.17 4.05
C LYS A 107 23.68 15.61 4.02
N GLY A 108 23.79 16.18 2.81
CA GLY A 108 24.33 17.53 2.61
C GLY A 108 23.27 18.64 2.53
N GLU A 109 21.98 18.28 2.59
CA GLU A 109 20.89 19.25 2.50
C GLU A 109 20.74 19.99 3.85
N ALA A 110 20.77 21.34 3.81
CA ALA A 110 20.74 22.17 5.01
C ALA A 110 19.45 22.01 5.81
N GLU A 111 18.35 21.64 5.14
CA GLU A 111 17.03 21.45 5.75
C GLU A 111 16.89 20.11 6.46
N VAL A 112 17.84 19.17 6.27
CA VAL A 112 17.77 17.83 6.87
C VAL A 112 18.54 17.76 8.17
N PRO A 113 17.88 17.66 9.33
CA PRO A 113 18.57 17.45 10.60
C PRO A 113 19.39 16.16 10.58
N GLU A 114 20.66 16.23 11.03
CA GLU A 114 21.57 15.09 11.03
C GLU A 114 20.97 13.87 11.75
N VAL A 115 20.34 14.10 12.91
CA VAL A 115 19.66 13.03 13.67
C VAL A 115 18.62 12.30 12.81
N ARG A 116 17.82 13.05 12.05
CA ARG A 116 16.77 12.48 11.23
C ARG A 116 17.35 11.69 10.04
N TRP A 117 18.47 12.17 9.47
CA TRP A 117 19.15 11.44 8.41
C TRP A 117 19.77 10.13 8.94
N GLU A 118 20.39 10.15 10.12
CA GLU A 118 20.93 8.94 10.76
C GLU A 118 19.81 7.94 11.10
N GLU A 119 18.67 8.41 11.61
CA GLU A 119 17.49 7.56 11.82
C GLU A 119 17.01 6.91 10.52
N ALA A 120 16.97 7.66 9.42
CA ALA A 120 16.50 7.16 8.11
C ALA A 120 17.38 6.04 7.55
N ARG A 121 18.66 5.99 7.93
CA ARG A 121 19.57 4.90 7.57
C ARG A 121 19.29 3.59 8.33
N GLN A 122 18.45 3.65 9.36
CA GLN A 122 18.01 2.52 10.16
C GLN A 122 16.50 2.31 9.98
N PRO A 123 16.07 1.64 8.89
CA PRO A 123 14.65 1.41 8.65
C PRO A 123 13.97 0.70 9.82
N ARG A 124 12.78 1.18 10.17
CA ARG A 124 11.88 0.56 11.17
C ARG A 124 10.59 0.06 10.57
N HIS A 125 10.31 0.42 9.33
CA HIS A 125 9.06 0.09 8.66
C HIS A 125 9.35 -0.36 7.24
N ILE A 126 8.69 -1.41 6.79
CA ILE A 126 8.67 -1.85 5.38
C ILE A 126 7.23 -1.84 4.87
N ALA A 127 6.98 -1.04 3.82
CA ALA A 127 5.73 -1.04 3.08
C ALA A 127 5.88 -1.91 1.82
N ILE A 128 5.29 -3.09 1.86
CA ILE A 128 5.29 -4.06 0.76
C ILE A 128 4.09 -3.70 -0.14
N SER A 129 4.27 -2.67 -0.97
CA SER A 129 3.17 -2.00 -1.68
C SER A 129 3.60 -1.21 -2.90
N LEU A 130 4.82 -1.45 -3.41
CA LEU A 130 5.39 -0.58 -4.44
C LEU A 130 4.74 -0.79 -5.80
N THR A 131 4.68 -2.02 -6.30
CA THR A 131 4.06 -2.42 -7.56
C THR A 131 3.84 -3.93 -7.57
N GLY A 132 3.06 -4.44 -8.54
CA GLY A 132 2.69 -5.84 -8.60
C GLY A 132 1.75 -6.28 -7.47
N GLU A 133 1.57 -7.60 -7.35
CA GLU A 133 0.81 -8.20 -6.26
C GLU A 133 1.74 -8.98 -5.33
N PRO A 134 2.04 -8.47 -4.12
CA PRO A 134 3.04 -9.07 -3.25
C PRO A 134 2.73 -10.51 -2.82
N THR A 135 1.44 -10.89 -2.76
CA THR A 135 1.05 -12.25 -2.34
C THR A 135 1.39 -13.32 -3.38
N LEU A 136 1.85 -12.95 -4.56
CA LEU A 136 2.40 -13.86 -5.56
C LEU A 136 3.83 -14.30 -5.22
N TYR A 137 4.53 -13.59 -4.32
CA TYR A 137 5.87 -13.97 -3.89
C TYR A 137 5.84 -15.20 -2.97
N PRO A 138 6.38 -16.37 -3.39
CA PRO A 138 6.16 -17.63 -2.66
C PRO A 138 6.89 -17.70 -1.32
N LYS A 139 7.86 -16.82 -1.06
CA LYS A 139 8.61 -16.76 0.20
C LYS A 139 8.18 -15.59 1.11
N MET A 140 6.95 -15.08 0.95
CA MET A 140 6.44 -13.96 1.74
C MET A 140 6.52 -14.24 3.25
N ASN A 141 6.16 -15.42 3.70
CA ASN A 141 6.21 -15.79 5.13
C ASN A 141 7.63 -15.63 5.68
N ARG A 142 8.63 -16.19 4.99
CA ARG A 142 10.03 -16.06 5.42
C ARG A 142 10.52 -14.61 5.38
N PHE A 143 10.09 -13.84 4.40
CA PHE A 143 10.42 -12.40 4.32
C PHE A 143 9.84 -11.61 5.50
N LEU A 144 8.58 -11.85 5.87
CA LEU A 144 7.94 -11.23 7.03
C LEU A 144 8.64 -11.62 8.34
N GLU A 145 8.97 -12.91 8.49
CA GLU A 145 9.71 -13.42 9.65
C GLU A 145 11.06 -12.70 9.84
N LEU A 146 11.85 -12.59 8.77
CA LEU A 146 13.14 -11.87 8.78
C LEU A 146 12.99 -10.39 9.13
N CYS A 147 11.96 -9.74 8.63
CA CYS A 147 11.66 -8.35 9.00
C CYS A 147 11.38 -8.24 10.51
N HIS A 148 10.54 -9.11 11.04
CA HIS A 148 10.17 -9.11 12.47
C HIS A 148 11.35 -9.44 13.38
N GLN A 149 12.21 -10.38 13.00
CA GLN A 149 13.46 -10.71 13.73
C GLN A 149 14.40 -9.48 13.83
N ARG A 150 14.35 -8.59 12.84
CA ARG A 150 15.12 -7.31 12.85
C ARG A 150 14.39 -6.14 13.49
N GLY A 151 13.22 -6.38 14.12
CA GLY A 151 12.40 -5.33 14.74
C GLY A 151 11.77 -4.36 13.74
N ILE A 152 11.61 -4.79 12.48
CA ILE A 152 11.03 -3.99 11.41
C ILE A 152 9.54 -4.31 11.28
N THR A 153 8.68 -3.32 11.42
CA THR A 153 7.24 -3.47 11.20
C THR A 153 6.90 -3.59 9.71
N THR A 154 5.94 -4.43 9.39
CA THR A 154 5.59 -4.78 8.01
C THR A 154 4.17 -4.36 7.65
N PHE A 155 4.00 -3.73 6.48
CA PHE A 155 2.73 -3.30 5.91
C PHE A 155 2.53 -4.02 4.59
N LEU A 156 1.82 -5.14 4.61
CA LEU A 156 1.50 -5.90 3.41
C LEU A 156 0.22 -5.34 2.78
N VAL A 157 0.32 -4.92 1.52
CA VAL A 157 -0.82 -4.39 0.76
C VAL A 157 -1.10 -5.30 -0.41
N THR A 158 -2.26 -5.96 -0.38
CA THR A 158 -2.70 -6.90 -1.42
C THR A 158 -3.97 -6.42 -2.11
N ASN A 159 -4.15 -6.82 -3.34
CA ASN A 159 -5.40 -6.64 -4.08
C ASN A 159 -6.52 -7.62 -3.64
N GLY A 160 -6.20 -8.58 -2.78
CA GLY A 160 -7.13 -9.51 -2.18
C GLY A 160 -7.61 -10.65 -3.09
N THR A 161 -7.01 -10.85 -4.26
CA THR A 161 -7.46 -11.92 -5.18
C THR A 161 -6.67 -13.22 -5.06
N ASN A 162 -5.84 -13.33 -4.01
CA ASN A 162 -5.10 -14.56 -3.68
C ASN A 162 -5.47 -15.05 -2.25
N PRO A 163 -6.67 -15.64 -2.05
CA PRO A 163 -7.14 -16.08 -0.74
C PRO A 163 -6.24 -17.15 -0.13
N ASP A 164 -5.63 -18.03 -0.93
CA ASP A 164 -4.77 -19.09 -0.43
C ASP A 164 -3.50 -18.54 0.23
N ALA A 165 -2.87 -17.52 -0.35
CA ALA A 165 -1.74 -16.86 0.27
C ALA A 165 -2.12 -16.24 1.62
N LEU A 166 -3.31 -15.62 1.73
CA LEU A 166 -3.79 -15.03 2.99
C LEU A 166 -4.11 -16.10 4.05
N ARG A 167 -4.66 -17.25 3.63
CA ARG A 167 -4.95 -18.39 4.54
C ARG A 167 -3.71 -18.97 5.17
N HIS A 168 -2.60 -19.01 4.42
CA HIS A 168 -1.33 -19.60 4.84
C HIS A 168 -0.28 -18.58 5.30
N LEU A 169 -0.71 -17.33 5.54
CA LEU A 169 0.20 -16.25 5.94
C LEU A 169 0.64 -16.42 7.39
N ASP A 170 1.89 -16.81 7.60
CA ASP A 170 2.51 -17.02 8.90
C ASP A 170 4.04 -16.76 8.83
N PRO A 171 4.59 -15.77 9.59
CA PRO A 171 3.88 -14.89 10.52
C PRO A 171 2.99 -13.86 9.80
N LEU A 172 1.99 -13.36 10.52
CA LEU A 172 1.16 -12.27 10.02
C LEU A 172 1.95 -10.95 9.94
N PRO A 173 1.71 -10.07 8.94
CA PRO A 173 2.31 -8.75 8.90
C PRO A 173 1.84 -7.90 10.09
N THR A 174 2.61 -6.88 10.47
CA THR A 174 2.20 -5.94 11.52
C THR A 174 0.87 -5.25 11.17
N GLN A 175 0.66 -4.97 9.88
CA GLN A 175 -0.61 -4.45 9.38
C GLN A 175 -0.87 -4.97 7.97
N LEU A 176 -2.05 -5.56 7.77
CA LEU A 176 -2.52 -6.08 6.49
C LEU A 176 -3.50 -5.11 5.86
N TYR A 177 -3.30 -4.78 4.60
CA TYR A 177 -4.22 -4.00 3.77
C TYR A 177 -4.82 -4.87 2.69
N VAL A 178 -6.15 -4.86 2.58
CA VAL A 178 -6.86 -5.41 1.43
C VAL A 178 -7.50 -4.27 0.65
N LEU A 179 -7.23 -4.24 -0.66
CA LEU A 179 -7.77 -3.22 -1.55
C LEU A 179 -9.15 -3.66 -2.05
N VAL A 180 -10.19 -2.97 -1.63
CA VAL A 180 -11.55 -3.10 -2.15
C VAL A 180 -11.83 -1.90 -3.05
N THR A 181 -11.57 -2.08 -4.33
CA THR A 181 -11.52 -0.99 -5.31
C THR A 181 -12.80 -0.85 -6.14
N ALA A 182 -13.81 -1.67 -5.86
CA ALA A 182 -15.12 -1.57 -6.51
C ALA A 182 -16.22 -2.08 -5.57
N PRO A 183 -17.44 -1.54 -5.69
CA PRO A 183 -18.56 -1.92 -4.83
C PRO A 183 -19.24 -3.23 -5.28
N ASN A 184 -19.07 -3.64 -6.55
CA ASN A 184 -19.70 -4.83 -7.13
C ASN A 184 -18.83 -5.40 -8.25
N GLU A 185 -19.17 -6.63 -8.67
CA GLU A 185 -18.42 -7.38 -9.67
C GLU A 185 -18.33 -6.66 -11.02
N ALA A 186 -19.42 -6.05 -11.48
CA ALA A 186 -19.44 -5.38 -12.79
C ALA A 186 -18.44 -4.21 -12.84
N LEU A 187 -18.39 -3.38 -11.80
CA LEU A 187 -17.42 -2.30 -11.68
C LEU A 187 -16.01 -2.83 -11.40
N PHE A 188 -15.88 -3.89 -10.60
CA PHE A 188 -14.59 -4.54 -10.35
C PHE A 188 -13.94 -4.96 -11.67
N ARG A 189 -14.65 -5.74 -12.49
CA ARG A 189 -14.13 -6.20 -13.80
C ARG A 189 -13.75 -5.04 -14.72
N ARG A 190 -14.57 -4.00 -14.78
CA ARG A 190 -14.32 -2.82 -15.63
C ARG A 190 -13.14 -1.96 -15.16
N LEU A 191 -12.94 -1.85 -13.85
CA LEU A 191 -11.94 -0.95 -13.26
C LEU A 191 -10.60 -1.64 -13.06
N THR A 192 -10.60 -2.95 -12.73
CA THR A 192 -9.39 -3.69 -12.38
C THR A 192 -8.89 -4.62 -13.47
N LEU A 193 -9.72 -4.96 -14.48
CA LEU A 193 -9.36 -5.84 -15.60
C LEU A 193 -8.64 -7.11 -15.11
N PRO A 194 -9.32 -7.97 -14.32
CA PRO A 194 -8.69 -9.14 -13.71
C PRO A 194 -8.30 -10.20 -14.74
N ALA A 195 -7.18 -10.90 -14.48
CA ALA A 195 -6.72 -12.03 -15.28
C ALA A 195 -7.65 -13.25 -15.14
N HIS A 196 -8.26 -13.42 -13.97
CA HIS A 196 -9.13 -14.56 -13.66
C HIS A 196 -10.60 -14.16 -13.63
N GLU A 197 -11.44 -15.03 -14.16
CA GLU A 197 -12.90 -14.80 -14.15
C GLU A 197 -13.49 -14.84 -12.74
N ASP A 198 -12.91 -15.60 -11.82
CA ASP A 198 -13.33 -15.75 -10.42
C ASP A 198 -12.69 -14.76 -9.46
N ALA A 199 -11.97 -13.73 -9.96
CA ALA A 199 -11.24 -12.78 -9.12
C ALA A 199 -12.14 -12.02 -8.13
N TRP A 200 -13.41 -11.77 -8.48
CA TRP A 200 -14.37 -11.15 -7.56
C TRP A 200 -14.76 -12.09 -6.42
N GLN A 201 -14.99 -13.36 -6.71
CA GLN A 201 -15.30 -14.40 -5.74
C GLN A 201 -14.09 -14.62 -4.80
N ARG A 202 -12.87 -14.66 -5.36
CA ARG A 202 -11.62 -14.73 -4.59
C ARG A 202 -11.46 -13.54 -3.64
N LEU A 203 -11.79 -12.32 -4.09
CA LEU A 203 -11.78 -11.14 -3.21
C LEU A 203 -12.76 -11.33 -2.05
N GLY A 204 -13.99 -11.78 -2.31
CA GLY A 204 -15.00 -12.05 -1.29
C GLY A 204 -14.54 -13.12 -0.27
N GLU A 205 -13.84 -14.16 -0.74
CA GLU A 205 -13.23 -15.18 0.12
C GLU A 205 -12.11 -14.59 0.98
N SER A 206 -11.21 -13.80 0.39
CA SER A 206 -10.14 -13.10 1.10
C SER A 206 -10.68 -12.19 2.22
N LEU A 207 -11.76 -11.46 1.98
CA LEU A 207 -12.37 -10.61 3.00
C LEU A 207 -12.86 -11.44 4.21
N ARG A 208 -13.45 -12.63 3.97
CA ARG A 208 -13.87 -13.53 5.05
C ARG A 208 -12.67 -14.08 5.83
N ILE A 209 -11.60 -14.48 5.13
CA ILE A 209 -10.35 -14.95 5.76
C ILE A 209 -9.76 -13.84 6.64
N VAL A 210 -9.65 -12.62 6.10
CA VAL A 210 -9.06 -11.47 6.80
C VAL A 210 -9.79 -11.14 8.10
N ARG A 211 -11.10 -11.35 8.17
CA ARG A 211 -11.91 -11.18 9.40
C ARG A 211 -11.33 -11.89 10.60
N ASP A 212 -10.77 -13.09 10.41
CA ASP A 212 -10.33 -13.95 11.50
C ASP A 212 -8.82 -13.85 11.79
N LEU A 213 -8.05 -13.14 10.93
CA LEU A 213 -6.62 -12.96 11.13
C LEU A 213 -6.33 -12.07 12.36
N LYS A 214 -5.38 -12.49 13.18
CA LYS A 214 -4.98 -11.80 14.42
C LYS A 214 -3.88 -10.76 14.17
N THR A 215 -4.12 -9.87 13.23
CA THR A 215 -3.28 -8.71 12.93
C THR A 215 -4.13 -7.46 12.80
N ARG A 216 -3.49 -6.31 12.63
CA ARG A 216 -4.17 -5.05 12.31
C ARG A 216 -4.63 -5.09 10.85
N ARG A 217 -5.94 -4.97 10.62
CA ARG A 217 -6.55 -5.13 9.29
C ARG A 217 -7.12 -3.81 8.80
N VAL A 218 -6.77 -3.48 7.58
CA VAL A 218 -7.26 -2.28 6.90
C VAL A 218 -7.93 -2.67 5.59
N VAL A 219 -9.15 -2.25 5.38
CA VAL A 219 -9.76 -2.23 4.05
C VAL A 219 -9.53 -0.84 3.46
N ARG A 220 -8.98 -0.79 2.24
CA ARG A 220 -8.78 0.46 1.53
C ARG A 220 -9.63 0.53 0.28
N HIS A 221 -10.46 1.57 0.20
CA HIS A 221 -11.20 1.90 -1.00
C HIS A 221 -10.43 2.93 -1.82
N THR A 222 -9.92 2.52 -2.99
CA THR A 222 -9.36 3.47 -3.95
C THR A 222 -10.49 4.03 -4.80
N LEU A 223 -10.86 5.28 -4.54
CA LEU A 223 -12.04 5.92 -5.11
C LEU A 223 -11.66 6.79 -6.33
N VAL A 224 -12.36 6.55 -7.43
CA VAL A 224 -12.17 7.18 -8.74
C VAL A 224 -13.46 7.92 -9.10
N GLN A 225 -13.40 9.22 -9.27
CA GLN A 225 -14.55 10.05 -9.64
C GLN A 225 -15.17 9.57 -10.96
N GLY A 226 -16.49 9.43 -10.97
CA GLY A 226 -17.23 8.98 -12.15
C GLY A 226 -17.16 7.46 -12.41
N TRP A 227 -16.51 6.69 -11.53
CA TRP A 227 -16.42 5.23 -11.63
C TRP A 227 -17.03 4.53 -10.42
N ASN A 228 -16.33 4.59 -9.30
CA ASN A 228 -16.66 3.81 -8.09
C ASN A 228 -16.89 4.69 -6.86
N LEU A 229 -16.85 6.01 -6.97
CA LEU A 229 -17.23 6.92 -5.91
C LEU A 229 -18.76 6.96 -5.78
N GLY A 230 -19.27 6.78 -4.59
CA GLY A 230 -20.66 6.45 -4.29
C GLY A 230 -20.78 4.96 -3.97
N TRP A 231 -21.99 4.42 -3.96
CA TRP A 231 -22.27 3.00 -3.68
C TRP A 231 -21.98 2.58 -2.24
N GLU A 232 -22.13 3.49 -1.29
CA GLU A 232 -21.73 3.30 0.10
C GLU A 232 -22.40 2.09 0.75
N ASP A 233 -23.61 1.73 0.33
CA ASP A 233 -24.33 0.54 0.83
C ASP A 233 -23.59 -0.74 0.46
N GLN A 234 -23.17 -0.87 -0.81
CA GLN A 234 -22.45 -2.05 -1.28
C GLN A 234 -21.03 -2.15 -0.71
N TYR A 235 -20.36 -1.00 -0.51
CA TYR A 235 -19.07 -0.99 0.20
C TYR A 235 -19.23 -1.41 1.67
N ALA A 236 -20.29 -0.97 2.35
CA ALA A 236 -20.58 -1.38 3.72
C ALA A 236 -20.80 -2.89 3.84
N GLU A 237 -21.46 -3.52 2.85
CA GLU A 237 -21.62 -4.98 2.79
C GLU A 237 -20.25 -5.69 2.69
N LEU A 238 -19.34 -5.20 1.82
CA LEU A 238 -18.00 -5.77 1.68
C LEU A 238 -17.15 -5.56 2.93
N ASP A 239 -17.24 -4.39 3.56
CA ASP A 239 -16.56 -4.10 4.83
C ASP A 239 -17.06 -5.00 5.95
N SER A 240 -18.36 -5.35 5.95
CA SER A 240 -18.95 -6.26 6.92
C SER A 240 -18.39 -7.69 6.82
N LEU A 241 -17.99 -8.13 5.63
CA LEU A 241 -17.35 -9.44 5.44
C LEU A 241 -15.98 -9.49 6.13
N ALA A 242 -15.16 -8.44 5.97
CA ALA A 242 -13.81 -8.37 6.52
C ALA A 242 -13.77 -7.94 7.98
N ARG A 243 -14.75 -7.14 8.45
CA ARG A 243 -14.74 -6.47 9.75
C ARG A 243 -13.35 -5.95 10.13
N PRO A 244 -12.74 -5.09 9.31
CA PRO A 244 -11.38 -4.62 9.54
C PRO A 244 -11.30 -3.74 10.79
N ASP A 245 -10.11 -3.52 11.32
CA ASP A 245 -9.91 -2.55 12.42
C ASP A 245 -10.08 -1.11 11.90
N PHE A 246 -9.70 -0.88 10.63
CA PHE A 246 -9.80 0.43 9.98
C PHE A 246 -10.27 0.31 8.53
N ILE A 247 -10.98 1.36 8.08
CA ILE A 247 -11.35 1.56 6.67
C ILE A 247 -10.71 2.87 6.20
N GLU A 248 -10.05 2.84 5.03
CA GLU A 248 -9.40 4.00 4.42
C GLU A 248 -10.03 4.33 3.06
N PRO A 249 -11.13 5.10 2.96
CA PRO A 249 -11.53 5.74 1.72
C PRO A 249 -10.43 6.70 1.26
N LYS A 250 -9.86 6.44 0.08
CA LYS A 250 -8.72 7.18 -0.44
C LYS A 250 -8.93 7.54 -1.91
N GLY A 251 -8.76 8.81 -2.23
CA GLY A 251 -8.88 9.32 -3.59
C GLY A 251 -7.77 8.79 -4.52
N TYR A 252 -8.16 8.44 -5.74
CA TYR A 252 -7.24 8.21 -6.84
C TYR A 252 -6.32 9.42 -7.05
N VAL A 253 -5.08 9.16 -7.47
CA VAL A 253 -4.08 10.19 -7.79
C VAL A 253 -3.71 10.08 -9.27
N TYR A 254 -3.87 11.17 -10.02
CA TYR A 254 -3.55 11.27 -11.44
C TYR A 254 -2.05 11.38 -11.65
N MET A 255 -1.38 10.24 -11.76
CA MET A 255 0.07 10.17 -11.91
C MET A 255 0.53 8.91 -12.65
N GLY A 256 1.77 8.93 -13.13
CA GLY A 256 2.42 7.80 -13.79
C GLY A 256 1.60 7.29 -14.99
N LYS A 257 1.64 5.98 -15.22
CA LYS A 257 0.97 5.32 -16.36
C LYS A 257 -0.57 5.38 -16.29
N SER A 258 -1.17 5.67 -15.12
CA SER A 258 -2.63 5.84 -15.05
C SER A 258 -3.14 7.01 -15.90
N ARG A 259 -2.28 7.99 -16.22
CA ARG A 259 -2.59 9.11 -17.11
C ARG A 259 -2.92 8.69 -18.54
N GLN A 260 -2.53 7.50 -18.94
CA GLN A 260 -2.84 6.92 -20.26
C GLN A 260 -4.24 6.30 -20.30
N ARG A 261 -4.85 6.03 -19.14
CA ARG A 261 -6.11 5.28 -18.99
C ARG A 261 -7.23 6.09 -18.35
N LEU A 262 -6.87 7.11 -17.57
CA LEU A 262 -7.79 8.02 -16.89
C LEU A 262 -7.35 9.48 -17.10
N SER A 263 -8.23 10.41 -16.80
CA SER A 263 -7.94 11.87 -16.85
C SER A 263 -7.92 12.49 -15.46
N SER A 264 -7.51 13.75 -15.36
CA SER A 264 -7.56 14.51 -14.11
C SER A 264 -8.98 14.71 -13.56
N ALA A 265 -10.01 14.67 -14.43
CA ALA A 265 -11.42 14.72 -14.01
C ALA A 265 -11.86 13.51 -13.15
N HIS A 266 -11.10 12.41 -13.20
CA HIS A 266 -11.36 11.23 -12.38
C HIS A 266 -10.74 11.32 -10.96
N VAL A 267 -10.06 12.41 -10.64
CA VAL A 267 -9.50 12.64 -9.30
C VAL A 267 -10.56 13.24 -8.39
N PRO A 268 -11.01 12.54 -7.34
CA PRO A 268 -11.96 13.12 -6.42
C PRO A 268 -11.32 14.23 -5.60
N THR A 269 -12.13 15.20 -5.19
CA THR A 269 -11.72 16.19 -4.19
C THR A 269 -11.65 15.52 -2.80
N HIS A 270 -10.92 16.12 -1.86
CA HIS A 270 -10.92 15.60 -0.49
C HIS A 270 -12.32 15.66 0.14
N GLU A 271 -13.09 16.70 -0.16
CA GLU A 271 -14.48 16.83 0.33
C GLU A 271 -15.39 15.72 -0.21
N ALA A 272 -15.19 15.28 -1.46
CA ALA A 272 -15.92 14.13 -2.00
C ALA A 272 -15.58 12.82 -1.24
N ILE A 273 -14.30 12.63 -0.89
CA ILE A 273 -13.85 11.49 -0.07
C ILE A 273 -14.43 11.57 1.35
N ARG A 274 -14.43 12.77 1.96
CA ARG A 274 -15.03 12.99 3.28
C ARG A 274 -16.53 12.73 3.28
N THR A 275 -17.24 13.18 2.23
CA THR A 275 -18.67 12.92 2.06
C THR A 275 -18.96 11.43 1.94
N PHE A 276 -18.18 10.71 1.11
CA PHE A 276 -18.26 9.25 1.03
C PHE A 276 -18.03 8.61 2.40
N ALA A 277 -16.98 9.01 3.11
CA ALA A 277 -16.65 8.46 4.44
C ALA A 277 -17.78 8.69 5.47
N ARG A 278 -18.42 9.88 5.48
CA ARG A 278 -19.58 10.16 6.34
C ARG A 278 -20.77 9.26 6.02
N ARG A 279 -21.06 9.05 4.74
CA ARG A 279 -22.15 8.20 4.28
C ARG A 279 -21.88 6.72 4.60
N LEU A 280 -20.64 6.27 4.46
CA LEU A 280 -20.23 4.91 4.82
C LEU A 280 -20.32 4.71 6.34
N ALA A 281 -19.87 5.68 7.14
CA ALA A 281 -19.99 5.66 8.60
C ALA A 281 -21.45 5.54 9.06
N ALA A 282 -22.39 6.22 8.38
CA ALA A 282 -23.83 6.15 8.70
C ALA A 282 -24.46 4.78 8.39
N ARG A 283 -23.76 3.87 7.70
CA ARG A 283 -24.21 2.53 7.29
C ARG A 283 -23.49 1.39 8.02
N THR A 284 -22.53 1.76 8.86
CA THR A 284 -21.66 0.80 9.55
C THR A 284 -21.46 1.23 11.00
N ASP A 285 -20.83 0.36 11.81
CA ASP A 285 -20.45 0.70 13.20
C ASP A 285 -19.16 1.55 13.27
N TYR A 286 -18.57 1.89 12.11
CA TYR A 286 -17.33 2.67 12.03
C TYR A 286 -17.61 4.16 12.18
N ARG A 287 -16.68 4.87 12.81
CA ARG A 287 -16.71 6.34 12.92
C ARG A 287 -15.45 6.94 12.30
N ILE A 288 -15.56 8.17 11.83
CA ILE A 288 -14.39 8.92 11.36
C ILE A 288 -13.50 9.22 12.55
N LEU A 289 -12.25 8.76 12.48
CA LEU A 289 -11.21 9.00 13.50
C LEU A 289 -10.29 10.15 13.11
N ASP A 290 -9.94 10.25 11.82
CA ASP A 290 -8.99 11.26 11.34
C ASP A 290 -9.06 11.41 9.81
N GLU A 291 -8.36 12.40 9.26
CA GLU A 291 -8.26 12.62 7.82
C GLU A 291 -6.93 13.25 7.43
N SER A 292 -6.51 13.05 6.20
CA SER A 292 -5.33 13.69 5.60
C SER A 292 -5.69 14.28 4.23
N PRO A 293 -5.98 15.60 4.18
CA PRO A 293 -6.36 16.28 2.94
C PRO A 293 -5.30 16.15 1.83
N ASP A 294 -4.03 16.30 2.15
CA ASP A 294 -2.92 16.19 1.20
C ASP A 294 -2.85 14.81 0.54
N SER A 295 -3.24 13.77 1.28
CA SER A 295 -3.29 12.40 0.78
C SER A 295 -4.67 11.99 0.28
N LYS A 296 -5.68 12.87 0.40
CA LYS A 296 -7.09 12.63 0.07
C LYS A 296 -7.59 11.33 0.67
N VAL A 297 -7.39 11.14 1.95
CA VAL A 297 -7.79 9.94 2.69
C VAL A 297 -8.46 10.31 4.00
N VAL A 298 -9.48 9.53 4.35
CA VAL A 298 -10.16 9.58 5.64
C VAL A 298 -9.97 8.23 6.33
N LEU A 299 -9.75 8.26 7.63
CA LEU A 299 -9.64 7.08 8.47
C LEU A 299 -10.95 6.84 9.21
N LEU A 300 -11.55 5.68 9.01
CA LEU A 300 -12.63 5.19 9.85
C LEU A 300 -12.12 4.03 10.72
N GLY A 301 -12.66 3.91 11.93
CA GLY A 301 -12.36 2.82 12.85
C GLY A 301 -13.50 2.58 13.82
N LEU A 302 -13.53 1.38 14.41
CA LEU A 302 -14.50 1.02 15.43
C LEU A 302 -14.23 1.74 16.76
N ARG A 303 -12.97 1.99 17.05
CA ARG A 303 -12.49 2.62 18.28
C ARG A 303 -11.19 3.39 18.05
N GLU A 304 -10.91 4.36 18.90
CA GLU A 304 -9.66 5.15 18.87
C GLU A 304 -8.51 4.38 19.52
N GLU A 305 -8.80 3.56 20.52
CA GLU A 305 -7.81 2.78 21.25
C GLU A 305 -7.11 1.78 20.32
N GLY A 306 -5.79 1.67 20.46
CA GLY A 306 -4.96 0.82 19.62
C GLY A 306 -4.78 1.33 18.18
N ARG A 307 -5.14 2.57 17.89
CA ARG A 307 -4.93 3.22 16.59
C ARG A 307 -3.45 3.30 16.23
N PHE A 308 -2.60 3.68 17.18
CA PHE A 308 -1.16 3.75 16.96
C PHE A 308 -0.51 2.37 17.12
N LEU A 309 0.58 2.16 16.39
CA LEU A 309 1.40 0.97 16.57
C LEU A 309 2.02 0.95 17.98
N PRO A 310 2.25 -0.23 18.57
CA PRO A 310 2.86 -0.34 19.90
C PRO A 310 4.17 0.45 20.00
N GLY A 311 4.29 1.28 21.04
CA GLY A 311 5.46 2.14 21.28
C GLY A 311 5.59 3.35 20.35
N LEU A 312 4.59 3.60 19.50
CA LEU A 312 4.51 4.78 18.64
C LEU A 312 3.32 5.64 19.05
N GLY A 313 3.42 6.93 18.78
CA GLY A 313 2.36 7.93 19.00
C GLY A 313 2.16 8.77 17.75
N PRO A 314 1.28 9.78 17.78
CA PRO A 314 1.13 10.70 16.67
C PRO A 314 2.47 11.35 16.37
N THR A 315 2.96 11.21 15.13
CA THR A 315 4.11 12.00 14.69
C THR A 315 3.68 13.46 14.63
N ALA A 316 4.49 14.34 15.19
CA ALA A 316 4.22 15.77 15.15
C ALA A 316 4.07 16.19 13.67
N VAL A 317 2.85 16.51 13.27
CA VAL A 317 2.62 17.22 12.01
C VAL A 317 3.09 18.64 12.29
N ALA A 318 4.19 19.06 11.68
CA ALA A 318 4.55 20.47 11.73
C ALA A 318 3.34 21.28 11.25
N ALA A 319 2.88 22.19 12.09
CA ALA A 319 1.83 23.13 11.73
C ALA A 319 2.22 23.83 10.42
N ALA A 320 1.30 23.90 9.48
CA ALA A 320 1.46 24.58 8.22
C ALA A 320 1.65 26.08 8.41
#